data_b1f3af0a103871a5aa42ef4f7d692810
#
_entry.id   b1f3af0a103871a5aa42ef4f7d692810
#
_cell.length_a   1.000
_cell.length_b   1.000
_cell.length_c   1.000
_cell.angle_alpha   90.00
_cell.angle_beta   90.00
_cell.angle_gamma   90.00
#
_symmetry.space_group_name_H-M   'P 1'
#
loop_
_entity.id
_entity.type
_entity.pdbx_description
1 polymer ?
#
loop_
_entity_poly.entity_id
_entity_poly.type
_entity_poly.pdbx_seq_one_letter_code
_entity_poly.pdbx_strand_id
1 'polypeptide(L)'
;MLSFRNNAKSFSLLSGPLVLFILISITCLRIYSLYTSPIELSVDEAQYWDWSRNIEFGYFTKPPIIAWVIALSTTIFGNEEWAVRLYSPLIHLFIAIVLWGTSYIAFGAKAGRIAALIWIFT
;
A
#
# COMPACT_ATOMS: atom_id res chain seq x y z
N MET A 1 16.89 -19.22 -40.77
CA MET A 1 16.88 -17.88 -40.14
C MET A 1 15.48 -17.66 -39.59
N LEU A 2 15.17 -18.19 -38.40
CA LEU A 2 13.84 -18.26 -37.80
C LEU A 2 13.55 -16.96 -37.04
N SER A 3 12.44 -16.35 -37.37
CA SER A 3 11.95 -15.06 -36.94
C SER A 3 11.64 -15.00 -35.43
N PHE A 4 12.52 -14.39 -34.66
CA PHE A 4 12.28 -13.98 -33.25
C PHE A 4 11.38 -12.74 -33.11
N ARG A 5 10.56 -12.44 -34.12
CA ARG A 5 9.83 -11.16 -34.22
C ARG A 5 8.45 -11.14 -33.56
N ASN A 6 7.94 -12.25 -33.04
CA ASN A 6 6.55 -12.33 -32.55
C ASN A 6 6.34 -12.16 -31.04
N ASN A 7 7.39 -11.97 -30.24
CA ASN A 7 7.23 -11.82 -28.79
C ASN A 7 7.10 -10.37 -28.29
N ALA A 8 7.24 -9.37 -29.16
CA ALA A 8 7.14 -7.96 -28.75
C ALA A 8 5.70 -7.47 -28.53
N LYS A 9 4.70 -8.11 -29.17
CA LYS A 9 3.29 -7.69 -29.09
C LYS A 9 2.57 -8.19 -27.84
N SER A 10 2.98 -9.29 -27.24
CA SER A 10 2.33 -9.87 -26.06
C SER A 10 2.58 -9.07 -24.77
N PHE A 11 3.60 -8.24 -24.72
CA PHE A 11 4.01 -7.49 -23.53
C PHE A 11 3.51 -6.03 -23.52
N SER A 12 2.85 -5.57 -24.57
CA SER A 12 2.21 -4.25 -24.62
C SER A 12 0.93 -4.19 -23.76
N LEU A 13 0.42 -5.33 -23.31
CA LEU A 13 -0.75 -5.42 -22.42
C LEU A 13 -0.51 -4.83 -21.04
N LEU A 14 0.73 -4.82 -20.55
CA LEU A 14 1.10 -4.16 -19.30
C LEU A 14 1.53 -2.71 -19.54
N SER A 15 0.64 -1.88 -20.04
CA SER A 15 0.89 -0.44 -20.14
C SER A 15 0.99 0.20 -18.74
N GLY A 16 1.76 1.31 -18.61
CA GLY A 16 1.86 2.03 -17.36
C GLY A 16 0.50 2.43 -16.76
N PRO A 17 -0.41 3.02 -17.56
CA PRO A 17 -1.76 3.34 -17.10
C PRO A 17 -2.56 2.15 -16.59
N LEU A 18 -2.44 0.98 -17.22
CA LEU A 18 -3.11 -0.25 -16.75
C LEU A 18 -2.56 -0.70 -15.41
N VAL A 19 -1.24 -0.69 -15.23
CA VAL A 19 -0.62 -1.02 -13.94
C VAL A 19 -1.09 -0.07 -12.85
N LEU A 20 -1.09 1.24 -13.10
CA LEU A 20 -1.60 2.23 -12.16
C LEU A 20 -3.08 1.99 -11.80
N PHE A 21 -3.91 1.68 -12.78
CA PHE A 21 -5.31 1.33 -12.56
C PHE A 21 -5.46 0.10 -11.65
N ILE A 22 -4.65 -0.95 -11.86
CA ILE A 22 -4.63 -2.15 -11.01
C ILE A 22 -4.23 -1.80 -9.58
N LEU A 23 -3.16 -1.02 -9.39
CA LEU A 23 -2.70 -0.60 -8.06
C LEU A 23 -3.80 0.14 -7.30
N ILE A 24 -4.45 1.10 -7.94
CA ILE A 24 -5.54 1.89 -7.35
C ILE A 24 -6.74 0.99 -7.05
N SER A 25 -7.14 0.12 -7.98
CA SER A 25 -8.29 -0.77 -7.78
C SER A 25 -8.10 -1.72 -6.60
N ILE A 26 -6.92 -2.33 -6.47
CA ILE A 26 -6.62 -3.22 -5.35
C ILE A 26 -6.59 -2.44 -4.03
N THR A 27 -6.03 -1.23 -4.02
CA THR A 27 -6.03 -0.38 -2.83
C THR A 27 -7.44 0.00 -2.42
N CYS A 28 -8.30 0.38 -3.36
CA CYS A 28 -9.71 0.67 -3.08
C CYS A 28 -10.46 -0.56 -2.54
N LEU A 29 -10.22 -1.75 -3.10
CA LEU A 29 -10.81 -2.99 -2.60
C LEU A 29 -10.35 -3.30 -1.17
N ARG A 30 -9.08 -3.09 -0.85
CA ARG A 30 -8.56 -3.25 0.51
C ARG A 30 -9.21 -2.26 1.49
N ILE A 31 -9.32 -0.99 1.13
CA ILE A 31 -10.00 0.02 1.96
C ILE A 31 -11.47 -0.34 2.15
N TYR A 32 -12.17 -0.75 1.09
CA TYR A 32 -13.55 -1.21 1.19
C TYR A 32 -13.69 -2.43 2.10
N SER A 33 -12.78 -3.39 2.02
CA SER A 33 -12.75 -4.56 2.90
C SER A 33 -12.53 -4.17 4.38
N LEU A 34 -11.70 -3.17 4.67
CA LEU A 34 -11.52 -2.65 6.02
C LEU A 34 -12.82 -2.00 6.53
N TYR A 35 -13.49 -1.21 5.71
CA TYR A 35 -14.72 -0.51 6.07
C TYR A 35 -15.88 -1.47 6.36
N THR A 36 -15.95 -2.59 5.64
CA THR A 36 -17.02 -3.59 5.81
C THR A 36 -16.66 -4.72 6.77
N SER A 37 -15.43 -4.74 7.30
CA SER A 37 -14.96 -5.80 8.19
C SER A 37 -15.61 -5.69 9.57
N PRO A 38 -16.23 -6.76 10.09
CA PRO A 38 -16.76 -6.80 11.44
C PRO A 38 -15.69 -7.16 12.50
N ILE A 39 -14.41 -7.20 12.12
CA ILE A 39 -13.32 -7.64 12.99
C ILE A 39 -12.87 -6.49 13.87
N GLU A 40 -13.05 -6.63 15.17
CA GLU A 40 -12.56 -5.70 16.19
C GLU A 40 -11.02 -5.54 16.14
N LEU A 41 -10.51 -4.45 16.71
CA LEU A 41 -9.07 -4.20 16.80
C LEU A 41 -8.38 -5.31 17.59
N SER A 42 -7.26 -5.80 17.06
CA SER A 42 -6.37 -6.66 17.83
C SER A 42 -5.74 -5.89 19.00
N VAL A 43 -5.18 -6.62 19.96
CA VAL A 43 -4.52 -6.02 21.14
C VAL A 43 -3.43 -5.03 20.74
N ASP A 44 -2.62 -5.39 19.73
CA ASP A 44 -1.56 -4.52 19.21
C ASP A 44 -2.13 -3.26 18.52
N GLU A 45 -3.19 -3.40 17.73
CA GLU A 45 -3.83 -2.25 17.05
C GLU A 45 -4.49 -1.31 18.05
N ALA A 46 -5.15 -1.84 19.08
CA ALA A 46 -5.73 -1.06 20.17
C ALA A 46 -4.64 -0.30 20.94
N GLN A 47 -3.48 -0.92 21.18
CA GLN A 47 -2.33 -0.26 21.81
C GLN A 47 -1.78 0.90 20.95
N TYR A 48 -1.64 0.70 19.63
CA TYR A 48 -1.22 1.77 18.73
C TYR A 48 -2.23 2.91 18.64
N TRP A 49 -3.52 2.57 18.67
CA TRP A 49 -4.57 3.56 18.72
C TRP A 49 -4.55 4.38 20.03
N ASP A 50 -4.33 3.74 21.17
CA ASP A 50 -4.18 4.43 22.45
C ASP A 50 -2.97 5.39 22.45
N TRP A 51 -1.84 4.94 21.95
CA TRP A 51 -0.65 5.79 21.77
C TRP A 51 -0.86 6.95 20.79
N SER A 52 -1.70 6.76 19.78
CA SER A 52 -2.02 7.81 18.82
C SER A 52 -2.77 9.01 19.43
N ARG A 53 -3.34 8.83 20.60
CA ARG A 53 -4.04 9.88 21.34
C ARG A 53 -3.10 10.81 22.11
N ASN A 54 -1.86 10.37 22.37
CA ASN A 54 -0.80 11.15 23.00
C ASN A 54 0.45 11.05 22.14
N ILE A 55 0.67 12.05 21.29
CA ILE A 55 1.79 12.05 20.34
C ILE A 55 3.09 12.30 21.08
N GLU A 56 3.98 11.29 21.05
CA GLU A 56 5.32 11.32 21.62
C GLU A 56 6.36 10.92 20.55
N PHE A 57 7.64 11.27 20.77
CA PHE A 57 8.75 10.92 19.88
C PHE A 57 9.22 9.47 20.06
N GLY A 58 8.67 8.73 20.99
CA GLY A 58 8.94 7.32 21.22
C GLY A 58 8.01 6.74 22.27
N TYR A 59 7.66 5.48 22.10
CA TYR A 59 6.88 4.70 23.04
C TYR A 59 7.71 3.57 23.61
N PHE A 60 7.33 3.06 24.77
CA PHE A 60 8.13 2.12 25.55
C PHE A 60 8.68 0.91 24.76
N THR A 61 7.92 0.40 23.79
CA THR A 61 8.29 -0.84 23.07
C THR A 61 8.39 -0.72 21.56
N LYS A 62 7.92 0.40 20.95
CA LYS A 62 7.73 0.46 19.50
C LYS A 62 7.96 1.87 18.93
N PRO A 63 8.33 1.97 17.63
CA PRO A 63 8.57 3.27 16.98
C PRO A 63 7.30 4.13 16.90
N PRO A 64 7.45 5.47 16.94
CA PRO A 64 6.31 6.39 17.02
C PRO A 64 5.51 6.56 15.71
N ILE A 65 6.11 6.23 14.55
CA ILE A 65 5.55 6.54 13.23
C ILE A 65 4.15 5.96 13.04
N ILE A 66 3.90 4.73 13.52
CA ILE A 66 2.58 4.09 13.41
C ILE A 66 1.53 4.89 14.18
N ALA A 67 1.84 5.28 15.42
CA ALA A 67 0.93 6.09 16.25
C ALA A 67 0.62 7.45 15.60
N TRP A 68 1.61 8.10 15.00
CA TRP A 68 1.42 9.38 14.31
C TRP A 68 0.51 9.25 13.09
N VAL A 69 0.69 8.20 12.29
CA VAL A 69 -0.14 7.96 11.11
C VAL A 69 -1.56 7.59 11.50
N ILE A 70 -1.75 6.82 12.56
CA ILE A 70 -3.07 6.52 13.13
C ILE A 70 -3.71 7.81 13.67
N ALA A 71 -2.98 8.65 14.39
CA ALA A 71 -3.47 9.94 14.87
C ALA A 71 -3.97 10.82 13.72
N LEU A 72 -3.22 10.90 12.62
CA LEU A 72 -3.63 11.65 11.44
C LEU A 72 -4.93 11.08 10.84
N SER A 73 -5.01 9.77 10.67
CA SER A 73 -6.18 9.09 10.11
C SER A 73 -7.42 9.28 10.99
N THR A 74 -7.30 9.05 12.30
CA THR A 74 -8.43 9.16 13.23
C THR A 74 -8.87 10.61 13.47
N THR A 75 -7.98 11.58 13.30
CA THR A 75 -8.36 13.00 13.35
C THR A 75 -9.24 13.39 12.17
N ILE A 76 -9.03 12.81 10.99
CA ILE A 76 -9.79 13.12 9.78
C ILE A 76 -11.09 12.32 9.70
N PHE A 77 -11.04 11.03 10.02
CA PHE A 77 -12.12 10.07 9.76
C PHE A 77 -12.84 9.59 11.01
N GLY A 78 -12.44 10.05 12.21
CA GLY A 78 -12.99 9.58 13.48
C GLY A 78 -12.32 8.32 14.01
N ASN A 79 -12.73 7.91 15.24
CA ASN A 79 -12.13 6.78 15.95
C ASN A 79 -12.78 5.44 15.58
N GLU A 80 -13.03 5.23 14.30
CA GLU A 80 -13.55 3.99 13.77
C GLU A 80 -12.42 2.97 13.54
N GLU A 81 -12.68 1.70 13.66
CA GLU A 81 -11.67 0.63 13.52
C GLU A 81 -11.00 0.63 12.13
N TRP A 82 -11.79 0.87 11.09
CA TRP A 82 -11.25 1.00 9.73
C TRP A 82 -10.31 2.20 9.57
N ALA A 83 -10.57 3.30 10.28
CA ALA A 83 -9.70 4.48 10.25
C ALA A 83 -8.34 4.21 10.92
N VAL A 84 -8.33 3.41 11.99
CA VAL A 84 -7.08 2.95 12.62
C VAL A 84 -6.23 2.13 11.67
N ARG A 85 -6.84 1.32 10.79
CA ARG A 85 -6.17 0.43 9.84
C ARG A 85 -5.88 1.07 8.47
N LEU A 86 -6.45 2.24 8.18
CA LEU A 86 -6.38 2.89 6.85
C LEU A 86 -4.95 3.14 6.38
N TYR A 87 -4.01 3.36 7.29
CA TYR A 87 -2.61 3.56 6.94
C TYR A 87 -1.99 2.36 6.21
N SER A 88 -2.43 1.15 6.51
CA SER A 88 -1.85 -0.09 5.95
C SER A 88 -1.99 -0.16 4.41
N PRO A 89 -3.18 -0.09 3.79
CA PRO A 89 -3.31 -0.10 2.34
C PRO A 89 -2.67 1.12 1.67
N LEU A 90 -2.63 2.28 2.33
CA LEU A 90 -2.02 3.49 1.77
C LEU A 90 -0.49 3.38 1.72
N ILE A 91 0.14 2.90 2.80
CA ILE A 91 1.59 2.64 2.82
C ILE A 91 1.95 1.54 1.81
N HIS A 92 1.12 0.50 1.70
CA HIS A 92 1.34 -0.58 0.74
C HIS A 92 1.33 -0.06 -0.71
N LEU A 93 0.39 0.82 -1.06
CA LEU A 93 0.37 1.51 -2.34
C LEU A 93 1.62 2.39 -2.54
N PHE A 94 1.99 3.16 -1.52
CA PHE A 94 3.19 4.00 -1.58
C PHE A 94 4.46 3.20 -1.86
N ILE A 95 4.65 2.06 -1.18
CA ILE A 95 5.77 1.16 -1.44
C ILE A 95 5.73 0.60 -2.86
N ALA A 96 4.55 0.22 -3.38
CA ALA A 96 4.39 -0.23 -4.77
C ALA A 96 4.88 0.83 -5.77
N ILE A 97 4.56 2.10 -5.54
CA ILE A 97 4.99 3.23 -6.39
C ILE A 97 6.50 3.45 -6.29
N VAL A 98 7.07 3.40 -5.09
CA VAL A 98 8.53 3.52 -4.88
C VAL A 98 9.28 2.37 -5.57
N LEU A 99 8.81 1.13 -5.41
CA LEU A 99 9.37 -0.03 -6.10
C LEU A 99 9.26 0.09 -7.63
N TRP A 100 8.14 0.64 -8.12
CA TRP A 100 8.02 0.94 -9.55
C TRP A 100 9.11 1.89 -10.02
N GLY A 101 9.24 3.04 -9.34
CA GLY A 101 10.22 4.07 -9.71
C GLY A 101 11.66 3.58 -9.63
N THR A 102 12.04 2.95 -8.53
CA THR A 102 13.41 2.45 -8.33
C THR A 102 13.79 1.35 -9.33
N SER A 103 12.88 0.38 -9.54
CA SER A 103 13.10 -0.70 -10.51
C SER A 103 13.07 -0.19 -11.96
N TYR A 104 12.27 0.85 -12.24
CA TYR A 104 12.27 1.52 -13.55
C TYR A 104 13.63 2.16 -13.85
N ILE A 105 14.19 2.90 -12.89
CA ILE A 105 15.50 3.57 -13.05
C ILE A 105 16.62 2.54 -13.18
N ALA A 106 16.60 1.46 -12.39
CA ALA A 106 17.67 0.49 -12.37
C ALA A 106 17.62 -0.52 -13.53
N PHE A 107 16.44 -0.95 -13.96
CA PHE A 107 16.25 -2.10 -14.86
C PHE A 107 15.27 -1.83 -16.02
N GLY A 108 14.74 -0.61 -16.12
CA GLY A 108 13.85 -0.18 -17.19
C GLY A 108 12.35 -0.44 -16.94
N ALA A 109 11.53 0.03 -17.88
CA ALA A 109 10.08 0.12 -17.74
C ALA A 109 9.37 -1.22 -17.44
N LYS A 110 9.86 -2.31 -17.98
CA LYS A 110 9.30 -3.65 -17.76
C LYS A 110 9.48 -4.08 -16.30
N ALA A 111 10.68 -3.94 -15.78
CA ALA A 111 11.03 -4.33 -14.43
C ALA A 111 10.24 -3.53 -13.39
N GLY A 112 10.11 -2.21 -13.59
CA GLY A 112 9.32 -1.36 -12.70
C GLY A 112 7.87 -1.80 -12.57
N ARG A 113 7.21 -2.08 -13.70
CA ARG A 113 5.81 -2.54 -13.71
C ARG A 113 5.63 -3.88 -13.01
N ILE A 114 6.53 -4.82 -13.26
CA ILE A 114 6.51 -6.16 -12.64
C ILE A 114 6.73 -6.04 -11.13
N ALA A 115 7.70 -5.25 -10.69
CA ALA A 115 7.98 -5.04 -9.26
C ALA A 115 6.76 -4.48 -8.51
N ALA A 116 6.10 -3.46 -9.07
CA ALA A 116 4.90 -2.88 -8.47
C ALA A 116 3.74 -3.89 -8.39
N LEU A 117 3.53 -4.68 -9.46
CA LEU A 117 2.48 -5.69 -9.48
C LEU A 117 2.75 -6.83 -8.51
N ILE A 118 3.98 -7.34 -8.44
CA ILE A 118 4.32 -8.38 -7.46
C ILE A 118 4.04 -7.88 -6.04
N TRP A 119 4.46 -6.66 -5.72
CA TRP A 119 4.28 -6.10 -4.40
C TRP A 119 2.80 -5.91 -4.02
N ILE A 120 1.97 -5.36 -4.93
CA ILE A 120 0.59 -5.05 -4.60
C ILE A 120 -0.26 -6.30 -4.33
N PHE A 121 0.14 -7.44 -4.87
CA PHE A 121 -0.54 -8.72 -4.63
C PHE A 121 -0.01 -9.48 -3.39
N THR A 122 1.00 -8.96 -2.70
CA THR A 122 1.52 -9.50 -1.44
C THR A 122 0.69 -8.97 -0.27
#